data_284ae82a4fa36f2e9d418e3bba78d71a
#
_entry.id   284ae82a4fa36f2e9d418e3bba78d71a
#
_cell.length_a   1.000
_cell.length_b   1.000
_cell.length_c   1.000
_cell.angle_alpha   90.00
_cell.angle_beta   90.00
_cell.angle_gamma   90.00
#
_symmetry.space_group_name_H-M   'P 1'
#
loop_
_entity.id
_entity.type
_entity.pdbx_description
1 polymer ?
#
loop_
_entity_poly.entity_id
_entity_poly.type
_entity_poly.pdbx_seq_one_letter_code
_entity_poly.pdbx_strand_id
1 'polypeptide(L)'
;MQTILFAGCLPEVAAFDGKIIAVGAGARAAAGRKAETVRLRGTAWPGLVDSHIHLEGLAERRVSVDLTGAADRAAALARIKEEARELPKDAWITGSGWYNDLWPDPSFPNRRQLDQVAGGRPAYLRRKDGHSAWVSTAALRAAAIDRTTENPPGGVIDRDDAGEPTGIVRETAMELVAKAIPPPADADLDAALAHVLADLARLGLTSVHSMDTARTLGSLQRLMARGPLPVRVTYNLPLADLPHAERMGVRSGWGDPWLRIWGVKAFLDGSLGSRTAEMLDGSGTARLTQPDLVDMIERCARAELNVCLHAIGDGAVRRALDALAPHRNAWSMWRPRIEHAQCVNPKDMTRMAKLGVIASMQPIHAVADRELADAQWPALTASSYAWRALEKAGVKLAFGSDAPVEVADPLAGIEAATTWRRSAKWHPELALTRASAVRAYTSGAAYAAGMENDVGSLRAGKLCDMTVVEDGQVVATVAGGRVTWRRKPA
;
A
#
# COMPACT_ATOMS: atom_id res chain seq x y z
N MET A 1 -17.19 -18.08 -24.66
CA MET A 1 -16.14 -18.89 -24.02
C MET A 1 -15.07 -19.20 -25.05
N GLN A 2 -13.81 -18.84 -24.76
CA GLN A 2 -12.71 -18.93 -25.72
C GLN A 2 -11.51 -19.60 -25.08
N THR A 3 -10.84 -20.48 -25.82
CA THR A 3 -9.57 -21.06 -25.41
C THR A 3 -8.44 -20.17 -25.86
N ILE A 4 -7.50 -19.87 -24.98
CA ILE A 4 -6.31 -19.04 -25.24
C ILE A 4 -5.07 -19.84 -24.92
N LEU A 5 -4.07 -19.81 -25.81
CA LEU A 5 -2.73 -20.33 -25.60
C LEU A 5 -1.76 -19.17 -25.44
N PHE A 6 -1.17 -19.01 -24.27
CA PHE A 6 -0.02 -18.13 -24.04
C PHE A 6 1.25 -18.88 -24.40
N ALA A 7 1.78 -18.61 -25.59
CA ALA A 7 2.90 -19.31 -26.20
C ALA A 7 4.17 -18.48 -26.18
N GLY A 8 5.33 -19.17 -26.14
CA GLY A 8 6.66 -18.55 -26.22
C GLY A 8 7.19 -18.06 -24.86
N CYS A 9 6.39 -18.04 -23.80
CA CYS A 9 6.85 -17.92 -22.42
C CYS A 9 7.14 -19.31 -21.82
N LEU A 10 7.90 -19.36 -20.73
CA LEU A 10 8.24 -20.59 -20.02
C LEU A 10 7.74 -20.54 -18.56
N PRO A 11 6.83 -21.44 -18.16
CA PRO A 11 6.10 -22.41 -18.99
C PRO A 11 5.03 -21.77 -19.88
N GLU A 12 4.67 -22.41 -21.00
CA GLU A 12 3.47 -22.05 -21.77
C GLU A 12 2.22 -22.39 -20.96
N VAL A 13 1.16 -21.60 -21.14
CA VAL A 13 -0.10 -21.75 -20.39
C VAL A 13 -1.29 -21.78 -21.36
N ALA A 14 -2.15 -22.78 -21.22
CA ALA A 14 -3.44 -22.82 -21.89
C ALA A 14 -4.55 -22.49 -20.88
N ALA A 15 -5.47 -21.61 -21.29
CA ALA A 15 -6.61 -21.21 -20.47
C ALA A 15 -7.92 -21.32 -21.27
N PHE A 16 -9.00 -21.66 -20.56
CA PHE A 16 -10.36 -21.65 -21.08
C PHE A 16 -11.23 -20.87 -20.09
N ASP A 17 -11.97 -19.90 -20.60
CA ASP A 17 -12.88 -19.07 -19.82
C ASP A 17 -12.23 -18.49 -18.54
N GLY A 18 -11.02 -17.95 -18.69
CA GLY A 18 -10.26 -17.33 -17.60
C GLY A 18 -9.59 -18.31 -16.62
N LYS A 19 -9.75 -19.63 -16.79
CA LYS A 19 -9.11 -20.65 -15.95
C LYS A 19 -8.02 -21.41 -16.70
N ILE A 20 -6.97 -21.74 -16.00
CA ILE A 20 -5.86 -22.56 -16.53
C ILE A 20 -6.38 -23.98 -16.76
N ILE A 21 -6.18 -24.53 -17.95
CA ILE A 21 -6.49 -25.93 -18.31
C ILE A 21 -5.22 -26.77 -18.41
N ALA A 22 -4.09 -26.19 -18.76
CA ALA A 22 -2.79 -26.89 -18.78
C ALA A 22 -1.63 -25.91 -18.69
N VAL A 23 -0.47 -26.42 -18.22
CA VAL A 23 0.79 -25.65 -18.07
C VAL A 23 1.95 -26.50 -18.61
N GLY A 24 2.91 -25.86 -19.28
CA GLY A 24 4.11 -26.51 -19.82
C GLY A 24 3.84 -27.36 -21.05
N ALA A 25 4.49 -28.53 -21.16
CA ALA A 25 4.47 -29.37 -22.36
C ALA A 25 3.07 -29.76 -22.85
N GLY A 26 2.08 -29.87 -21.97
CA GLY A 26 0.69 -30.18 -22.31
C GLY A 26 -0.15 -29.00 -22.79
N ALA A 27 0.33 -27.75 -22.64
CA ALA A 27 -0.49 -26.57 -22.89
C ALA A 27 -0.99 -26.47 -24.34
N ARG A 28 -0.13 -26.72 -25.34
CA ARG A 28 -0.51 -26.66 -26.76
C ARG A 28 -1.55 -27.73 -27.12
N ALA A 29 -1.39 -28.93 -26.61
CA ALA A 29 -2.34 -30.02 -26.85
C ALA A 29 -3.70 -29.74 -26.22
N ALA A 30 -3.71 -29.26 -24.97
CA ALA A 30 -4.94 -28.89 -24.24
C ALA A 30 -5.66 -27.69 -24.87
N ALA A 31 -4.93 -26.71 -25.41
CA ALA A 31 -5.53 -25.57 -26.10
C ALA A 31 -6.25 -25.97 -27.39
N GLY A 32 -5.71 -26.94 -28.14
CA GLY A 32 -6.25 -27.39 -29.43
C GLY A 32 -5.98 -26.39 -30.56
N ARG A 33 -6.33 -26.81 -31.80
CA ARG A 33 -5.99 -26.05 -33.03
C ARG A 33 -6.78 -24.73 -33.19
N LYS A 34 -7.89 -24.58 -32.52
CA LYS A 34 -8.79 -23.40 -32.64
C LYS A 34 -8.55 -22.35 -31.56
N ALA A 35 -7.59 -22.57 -30.67
CA ALA A 35 -7.28 -21.60 -29.61
C ALA A 35 -6.69 -20.31 -30.19
N GLU A 36 -7.09 -19.18 -29.62
CA GLU A 36 -6.37 -17.93 -29.83
C GLU A 36 -4.95 -18.06 -29.27
N THR A 37 -3.95 -17.65 -30.03
CA THR A 37 -2.56 -17.73 -29.58
C THR A 37 -2.02 -16.34 -29.29
N VAL A 38 -1.72 -16.09 -28.03
CA VAL A 38 -1.04 -14.89 -27.54
C VAL A 38 0.45 -15.24 -27.37
N ARG A 39 1.30 -14.62 -28.20
CA ARG A 39 2.76 -14.84 -28.12
C ARG A 39 3.39 -13.92 -27.10
N LEU A 40 4.06 -14.48 -26.09
CA LEU A 40 4.78 -13.77 -25.04
C LEU A 40 6.22 -14.33 -24.98
N ARG A 41 7.19 -13.48 -24.59
CA ARG A 41 8.56 -13.92 -24.33
C ARG A 41 8.87 -13.80 -22.86
N GLY A 42 9.79 -14.65 -22.35
CA GLY A 42 10.25 -14.61 -20.98
C GLY A 42 9.73 -15.74 -20.12
N THR A 43 9.83 -15.57 -18.80
CA THR A 43 9.40 -16.56 -17.80
C THR A 43 8.02 -16.18 -17.27
N ALA A 44 7.06 -17.08 -17.36
CA ALA A 44 5.74 -16.94 -16.78
C ALA A 44 5.79 -17.32 -15.29
N TRP A 45 5.56 -16.33 -14.43
CA TRP A 45 5.35 -16.51 -13.01
C TRP A 45 3.85 -16.55 -12.69
N PRO A 46 3.43 -17.15 -11.56
CA PRO A 46 2.09 -16.86 -11.04
C PRO A 46 1.92 -15.35 -10.92
N GLY A 47 0.71 -14.86 -11.12
CA GLY A 47 0.43 -13.45 -11.01
C GLY A 47 0.94 -12.87 -9.68
N LEU A 48 1.69 -11.78 -9.77
CA LEU A 48 2.22 -11.08 -8.59
C LEU A 48 1.09 -10.35 -7.88
N VAL A 49 1.15 -10.35 -6.55
CA VAL A 49 0.16 -9.76 -5.66
C VAL A 49 0.83 -8.78 -4.72
N ASP A 50 0.29 -7.57 -4.60
CA ASP A 50 0.68 -6.63 -3.55
C ASP A 50 -0.27 -6.81 -2.35
N SER A 51 0.26 -7.32 -1.24
CA SER A 51 -0.58 -7.66 -0.08
C SER A 51 -0.93 -6.46 0.82
N HIS A 52 -0.42 -5.28 0.53
CA HIS A 52 -0.71 -4.06 1.31
C HIS A 52 -0.47 -2.81 0.48
N ILE A 53 -1.54 -2.13 0.10
CA ILE A 53 -1.47 -0.94 -0.75
C ILE A 53 -2.61 0.04 -0.40
N HIS A 54 -2.38 1.33 -0.60
CA HIS A 54 -3.36 2.40 -0.47
C HIS A 54 -3.68 2.98 -1.86
N LEU A 55 -4.71 2.44 -2.49
CA LEU A 55 -5.14 2.86 -3.84
C LEU A 55 -5.62 4.30 -3.87
N GLU A 56 -6.34 4.75 -2.80
CA GLU A 56 -6.80 6.13 -2.66
C GLU A 56 -5.61 7.09 -2.58
N GLY A 57 -4.61 6.77 -1.77
CA GLY A 57 -3.38 7.56 -1.67
C GLY A 57 -2.61 7.65 -2.99
N LEU A 58 -2.57 6.58 -3.79
CA LEU A 58 -2.01 6.60 -5.14
C LEU A 58 -2.83 7.47 -6.10
N ALA A 59 -4.17 7.40 -6.01
CA ALA A 59 -5.05 8.24 -6.81
C ALA A 59 -4.89 9.73 -6.47
N GLU A 60 -4.85 10.07 -5.16
CA GLU A 60 -4.58 11.43 -4.70
C GLU A 60 -3.21 11.94 -5.17
N ARG A 61 -2.17 11.10 -5.08
CA ARG A 61 -0.83 11.46 -5.55
C ARG A 61 -0.79 11.74 -7.04
N ARG A 62 -1.63 11.06 -7.82
CA ARG A 62 -1.69 11.24 -9.27
C ARG A 62 -2.29 12.58 -9.69
N VAL A 63 -3.21 13.13 -8.89
CA VAL A 63 -3.87 14.42 -9.12
C VAL A 63 -3.25 15.54 -8.27
N SER A 64 -2.08 15.32 -7.69
CA SER A 64 -1.37 16.27 -6.85
C SER A 64 -0.01 16.62 -7.43
N VAL A 65 0.46 17.83 -7.15
CA VAL A 65 1.78 18.31 -7.59
C VAL A 65 2.90 17.53 -6.90
N ASP A 66 3.73 16.83 -7.65
CA ASP A 66 4.95 16.22 -7.12
C ASP A 66 6.09 17.24 -7.12
N LEU A 67 6.50 17.66 -5.92
CA LEU A 67 7.60 18.57 -5.69
C LEU A 67 8.91 17.85 -5.31
N THR A 68 8.91 16.50 -5.35
CA THR A 68 10.10 15.70 -5.03
C THR A 68 11.26 16.06 -5.97
N GLY A 69 12.43 16.29 -5.39
CA GLY A 69 13.63 16.62 -6.16
C GLY A 69 13.62 18.03 -6.82
N ALA A 70 12.71 18.93 -6.43
CA ALA A 70 12.81 20.33 -6.82
C ALA A 70 14.12 20.91 -6.28
N ALA A 71 14.99 21.38 -7.19
CA ALA A 71 16.34 21.81 -6.85
C ALA A 71 16.38 23.08 -5.98
N ASP A 72 15.34 23.89 -6.08
CA ASP A 72 15.19 25.14 -5.34
C ASP A 72 13.70 25.54 -5.26
N ARG A 73 13.46 26.65 -4.57
CA ARG A 73 12.11 27.23 -4.41
C ARG A 73 11.50 27.64 -5.75
N ALA A 74 12.28 28.16 -6.69
CA ALA A 74 11.81 28.60 -7.99
C ALA A 74 11.33 27.41 -8.83
N ALA A 75 12.06 26.30 -8.81
CA ALA A 75 11.66 25.05 -9.47
C ALA A 75 10.36 24.49 -8.88
N ALA A 76 10.19 24.51 -7.55
CA ALA A 76 8.96 24.12 -6.90
C ALA A 76 7.77 25.01 -7.35
N LEU A 77 7.94 26.33 -7.31
CA LEU A 77 6.92 27.29 -7.76
C LEU A 77 6.56 27.13 -9.25
N ALA A 78 7.53 26.80 -10.10
CA ALA A 78 7.27 26.55 -11.53
C ALA A 78 6.35 25.34 -11.73
N ARG A 79 6.58 24.22 -11.03
CA ARG A 79 5.69 23.03 -11.08
C ARG A 79 4.29 23.35 -10.58
N ILE A 80 4.16 24.09 -9.47
CA ILE A 80 2.87 24.50 -8.93
C ILE A 80 2.12 25.39 -9.93
N LYS A 81 2.82 26.31 -10.61
CA LYS A 81 2.24 27.18 -11.63
C LYS A 81 1.72 26.43 -12.85
N GLU A 82 2.42 25.39 -13.26
CA GLU A 82 2.01 24.53 -14.37
C GLU A 82 0.73 23.79 -14.00
N GLU A 83 0.69 23.13 -12.85
CA GLU A 83 -0.52 22.46 -12.37
C GLU A 83 -1.70 23.40 -12.22
N ALA A 84 -1.47 24.60 -11.68
CA ALA A 84 -2.51 25.61 -11.53
C ALA A 84 -3.17 26.03 -12.83
N ARG A 85 -2.51 25.87 -13.99
CA ARG A 85 -3.09 26.20 -15.31
C ARG A 85 -4.09 25.16 -15.79
N GLU A 86 -3.86 23.90 -15.44
CA GLU A 86 -4.67 22.77 -15.84
C GLU A 86 -5.93 22.60 -14.95
N LEU A 87 -5.87 23.07 -13.71
CA LEU A 87 -6.95 22.92 -12.73
C LEU A 87 -8.08 23.97 -12.92
N PRO A 88 -9.35 23.64 -12.61
CA PRO A 88 -10.44 24.59 -12.49
C PRO A 88 -10.09 25.76 -11.53
N LYS A 89 -10.71 26.93 -11.72
CA LYS A 89 -10.37 28.15 -10.96
C LYS A 89 -10.65 28.05 -9.45
N ASP A 90 -11.57 27.20 -9.05
CA ASP A 90 -12.01 26.95 -7.69
C ASP A 90 -11.40 25.69 -7.07
N ALA A 91 -10.62 24.93 -7.85
CA ALA A 91 -9.98 23.72 -7.37
C ALA A 91 -8.83 24.03 -6.37
N TRP A 92 -8.65 23.12 -5.41
CA TRP A 92 -7.46 23.12 -4.55
C TRP A 92 -6.24 22.61 -5.30
N ILE A 93 -5.11 23.28 -5.10
CA ILE A 93 -3.81 22.75 -5.50
C ILE A 93 -3.27 21.94 -4.33
N THR A 94 -3.26 20.62 -4.45
CA THR A 94 -2.63 19.74 -3.45
C THR A 94 -1.30 19.23 -3.97
N GLY A 95 -0.38 18.87 -3.07
CA GLY A 95 0.91 18.35 -3.48
C GLY A 95 1.79 17.96 -2.30
N SER A 96 2.96 17.40 -2.62
CA SER A 96 3.92 16.99 -1.61
C SER A 96 5.34 16.91 -2.15
N GLY A 97 6.31 16.69 -1.24
CA GLY A 97 7.66 16.34 -1.63
C GLY A 97 8.66 17.49 -1.65
N TRP A 98 8.26 18.75 -1.36
CA TRP A 98 9.22 19.83 -1.22
C TRP A 98 10.08 19.62 0.04
N TYR A 99 11.36 20.02 -0.07
CA TYR A 99 12.32 19.83 1.02
C TYR A 99 13.38 20.94 1.01
N ASN A 100 13.07 22.03 1.71
CA ASN A 100 13.89 23.26 1.70
C ASN A 100 15.30 23.09 2.29
N ASP A 101 15.54 22.10 3.15
CA ASP A 101 16.88 21.85 3.72
C ASP A 101 17.94 21.52 2.65
N LEU A 102 17.50 21.05 1.48
CA LEU A 102 18.37 20.78 0.33
C LEU A 102 18.45 21.95 -0.67
N TRP A 103 17.70 23.03 -0.45
CA TRP A 103 17.71 24.19 -1.33
C TRP A 103 18.89 25.11 -1.04
N PRO A 104 19.38 25.88 -2.03
CA PRO A 104 20.41 26.90 -1.80
C PRO A 104 20.03 27.93 -0.73
N ASP A 105 18.75 28.29 -0.64
CA ASP A 105 18.15 29.03 0.46
C ASP A 105 17.29 28.08 1.29
N PRO A 106 17.78 27.59 2.45
CA PRO A 106 17.06 26.63 3.28
C PRO A 106 15.92 27.24 4.12
N SER A 107 15.70 28.56 4.02
CA SER A 107 14.59 29.19 4.72
C SER A 107 13.22 28.61 4.29
N PHE A 108 12.27 28.56 5.22
CA PHE A 108 10.93 28.11 4.88
C PHE A 108 10.31 29.06 3.85
N PRO A 109 9.60 28.53 2.84
CA PRO A 109 8.82 29.33 1.91
C PRO A 109 7.64 29.99 2.63
N ASN A 110 7.02 31.00 2.01
CA ASN A 110 5.88 31.70 2.61
C ASN A 110 4.67 31.78 1.66
N ARG A 111 3.50 32.08 2.23
CA ARG A 111 2.23 32.17 1.49
C ARG A 111 2.27 33.12 0.31
N ARG A 112 2.98 34.27 0.41
CA ARG A 112 3.01 35.30 -0.65
C ARG A 112 3.66 34.78 -1.93
N GLN A 113 4.71 33.96 -1.79
CA GLN A 113 5.36 33.30 -2.93
C GLN A 113 4.41 32.30 -3.62
N LEU A 114 3.65 31.54 -2.83
CA LEU A 114 2.67 30.59 -3.33
C LEU A 114 1.48 31.30 -3.99
N ASP A 115 1.00 32.40 -3.43
CA ASP A 115 -0.11 33.18 -3.97
C ASP A 115 0.20 33.72 -5.38
N GLN A 116 1.48 34.03 -5.70
CA GLN A 116 1.91 34.52 -7.02
C GLN A 116 1.70 33.49 -8.13
N VAL A 117 1.72 32.17 -7.81
CA VAL A 117 1.65 31.09 -8.79
C VAL A 117 0.35 30.30 -8.72
N ALA A 118 -0.34 30.32 -7.57
CA ALA A 118 -1.57 29.58 -7.36
C ALA A 118 -2.79 30.16 -8.10
N GLY A 119 -2.68 31.36 -8.66
CA GLY A 119 -3.77 31.98 -9.42
C GLY A 119 -5.03 32.25 -8.57
N GLY A 120 -4.83 32.57 -7.28
CA GLY A 120 -5.91 32.80 -6.30
C GLY A 120 -6.54 31.55 -5.70
N ARG A 121 -6.07 30.36 -6.09
CA ARG A 121 -6.57 29.07 -5.59
C ARG A 121 -6.06 28.78 -4.18
N PRO A 122 -6.84 28.05 -3.37
CA PRO A 122 -6.29 27.42 -2.16
C PRO A 122 -5.24 26.37 -2.54
N ALA A 123 -4.09 26.41 -1.87
CA ALA A 123 -3.02 25.45 -2.08
C ALA A 123 -2.54 24.89 -0.75
N TYR A 124 -2.31 23.57 -0.73
CA TYR A 124 -1.84 22.80 0.43
C TYR A 124 -0.76 21.80 -0.02
N LEU A 125 0.49 22.09 0.31
CA LEU A 125 1.65 21.36 -0.17
C LEU A 125 2.44 20.78 1.00
N ARG A 126 2.40 19.46 1.18
CA ARG A 126 3.07 18.77 2.30
C ARG A 126 4.58 18.71 2.07
N ARG A 127 5.34 19.00 3.10
CA ARG A 127 6.78 18.77 3.11
C ARG A 127 7.08 17.26 3.02
N LYS A 128 8.25 16.91 2.50
CA LYS A 128 8.69 15.51 2.32
C LYS A 128 8.65 14.68 3.60
N ASP A 129 8.97 15.29 4.75
CA ASP A 129 8.95 14.63 6.06
C ASP A 129 7.54 14.41 6.63
N GLY A 130 6.51 15.04 6.02
CA GLY A 130 5.13 14.93 6.47
C GLY A 130 4.75 15.76 7.69
N HIS A 131 5.71 16.50 8.29
CA HIS A 131 5.51 17.26 9.53
C HIS A 131 5.20 18.74 9.32
N SER A 132 5.20 19.22 8.08
CA SER A 132 4.86 20.61 7.73
C SER A 132 4.11 20.66 6.42
N ALA A 133 3.30 21.73 6.26
CA ALA A 133 2.69 22.06 4.97
C ALA A 133 2.89 23.55 4.66
N TRP A 134 3.10 23.83 3.36
CA TRP A 134 3.15 25.16 2.79
C TRP A 134 1.79 25.48 2.17
N VAL A 135 1.12 26.52 2.65
CA VAL A 135 -0.27 26.82 2.29
C VAL A 135 -0.42 28.26 1.79
N SER A 136 -1.33 28.46 0.82
CA SER A 136 -1.63 29.77 0.27
C SER A 136 -2.53 30.60 1.19
N THR A 137 -2.59 31.91 0.94
CA THR A 137 -3.54 32.80 1.66
C THR A 137 -4.99 32.35 1.46
N ALA A 138 -5.33 31.86 0.28
CA ALA A 138 -6.67 31.32 0.01
C ALA A 138 -6.96 30.05 0.84
N ALA A 139 -5.97 29.19 1.05
CA ALA A 139 -6.12 27.99 1.88
C ALA A 139 -6.27 28.34 3.37
N LEU A 140 -5.48 29.30 3.88
CA LEU A 140 -5.63 29.80 5.26
C LEU A 140 -7.03 30.36 5.47
N ARG A 141 -7.54 31.14 4.51
CA ARG A 141 -8.89 31.72 4.56
C ARG A 141 -9.97 30.63 4.54
N ALA A 142 -9.84 29.61 3.69
CA ALA A 142 -10.77 28.49 3.61
C ALA A 142 -10.81 27.70 4.93
N ALA A 143 -9.66 27.60 5.61
CA ALA A 143 -9.53 26.95 6.92
C ALA A 143 -9.89 27.86 8.11
N ALA A 144 -10.35 29.10 7.86
CA ALA A 144 -10.62 30.13 8.87
C ALA A 144 -9.41 30.42 9.80
N ILE A 145 -8.19 30.35 9.25
CA ILE A 145 -6.95 30.62 9.97
C ILE A 145 -6.52 32.07 9.72
N ASP A 146 -6.41 32.83 10.79
CA ASP A 146 -5.97 34.23 10.80
C ASP A 146 -4.97 34.50 11.95
N ARG A 147 -4.68 35.78 12.19
CA ARG A 147 -3.78 36.22 13.27
C ARG A 147 -4.28 35.88 14.66
N THR A 148 -5.59 35.66 14.85
CA THR A 148 -6.23 35.40 16.15
C THR A 148 -6.40 33.91 16.43
N THR A 149 -6.22 33.06 15.43
CA THR A 149 -6.33 31.61 15.56
C THR A 149 -5.23 31.07 16.47
N GLU A 150 -5.57 30.42 17.56
CA GLU A 150 -4.60 29.81 18.47
C GLU A 150 -3.94 28.56 17.84
N ASN A 151 -2.74 28.24 18.28
CA ASN A 151 -2.10 26.97 17.91
C ASN A 151 -2.89 25.82 18.53
N PRO A 152 -3.25 24.79 17.74
CA PRO A 152 -3.89 23.60 18.30
C PRO A 152 -2.88 22.81 19.17
N PRO A 153 -3.37 22.00 20.13
CA PRO A 153 -2.50 21.14 20.92
C PRO A 153 -1.60 20.27 20.03
N GLY A 154 -0.30 20.37 20.23
CA GLY A 154 0.71 19.62 19.45
C GLY A 154 0.95 20.16 18.03
N GLY A 155 0.44 21.33 17.65
CA GLY A 155 0.65 21.94 16.35
C GLY A 155 1.06 23.40 16.42
N VAL A 156 1.65 23.91 15.34
CA VAL A 156 2.13 25.29 15.25
C VAL A 156 1.71 25.92 13.92
N ILE A 157 1.15 27.12 13.99
CA ILE A 157 0.94 28.03 12.86
C ILE A 157 2.11 29.03 12.89
N ASP A 158 3.04 28.93 11.93
CA ASP A 158 4.17 29.86 11.87
C ASP A 158 3.67 31.28 11.57
N ARG A 159 4.19 32.27 12.32
CA ARG A 159 3.78 33.68 12.22
C ARG A 159 4.95 34.60 11.97
N ASP A 160 4.70 35.71 11.29
CA ASP A 160 5.66 36.80 11.15
C ASP A 160 5.64 37.72 12.39
N ASP A 161 6.52 38.76 12.39
CA ASP A 161 6.66 39.71 13.49
C ASP A 161 5.36 40.52 13.76
N ALA A 162 4.46 40.60 12.78
CA ALA A 162 3.14 41.23 12.92
C ALA A 162 2.06 40.27 13.45
N GLY A 163 2.44 39.00 13.74
CA GLY A 163 1.52 37.96 14.19
C GLY A 163 0.69 37.32 13.07
N GLU A 164 0.94 37.67 11.81
CA GLU A 164 0.24 37.09 10.66
C GLU A 164 0.78 35.70 10.30
N PRO A 165 -0.09 34.72 9.97
CA PRO A 165 0.35 33.43 9.51
C PRO A 165 1.27 33.52 8.28
N THR A 166 2.45 32.93 8.34
CA THR A 166 3.42 32.95 7.23
C THR A 166 2.99 32.06 6.04
N GLY A 167 2.12 31.11 6.29
CA GLY A 167 1.74 30.06 5.34
C GLY A 167 2.44 28.73 5.59
N ILE A 168 3.15 28.59 6.72
CA ILE A 168 3.65 27.29 7.17
C ILE A 168 2.81 26.85 8.37
N VAL A 169 2.29 25.63 8.29
CA VAL A 169 1.57 24.95 9.37
C VAL A 169 2.26 23.62 9.68
N ARG A 170 2.38 23.30 10.97
CA ARG A 170 3.15 22.13 11.44
C ARG A 170 2.29 21.22 12.30
N GLU A 171 2.61 19.91 12.22
CA GLU A 171 2.00 18.85 13.02
C GLU A 171 0.46 18.94 13.01
N THR A 172 -0.21 18.93 14.14
CA THR A 172 -1.68 18.96 14.21
C THR A 172 -2.30 20.23 13.61
N ALA A 173 -1.54 21.32 13.44
CA ALA A 173 -2.03 22.51 12.74
C ALA A 173 -2.25 22.25 11.23
N MET A 174 -1.60 21.26 10.67
CA MET A 174 -1.84 20.80 9.28
C MET A 174 -3.28 20.31 9.10
N GLU A 175 -3.85 19.67 10.13
CA GLU A 175 -5.20 19.13 10.08
C GLU A 175 -6.27 20.23 9.97
N LEU A 176 -6.01 21.43 10.49
CA LEU A 176 -6.93 22.57 10.37
C LEU A 176 -7.16 22.92 8.89
N VAL A 177 -6.08 22.91 8.10
CA VAL A 177 -6.17 23.18 6.66
C VAL A 177 -6.67 21.95 5.88
N ALA A 178 -6.19 20.76 6.23
CA ALA A 178 -6.58 19.52 5.55
C ALA A 178 -8.11 19.27 5.63
N LYS A 179 -8.74 19.60 6.74
CA LYS A 179 -10.22 19.50 6.91
C LYS A 179 -11.01 20.45 6.00
N ALA A 180 -10.40 21.54 5.54
CA ALA A 180 -11.03 22.48 4.62
C ALA A 180 -10.90 22.05 3.13
N ILE A 181 -10.06 21.07 2.83
CA ILE A 181 -9.92 20.54 1.46
C ILE A 181 -11.16 19.71 1.14
N PRO A 182 -11.95 20.10 0.12
CA PRO A 182 -13.10 19.30 -0.28
C PRO A 182 -12.62 17.93 -0.80
N PRO A 183 -13.30 16.84 -0.47
CA PRO A 183 -12.99 15.56 -1.06
C PRO A 183 -13.14 15.65 -2.60
N PRO A 184 -12.28 15.00 -3.40
CA PRO A 184 -12.41 14.99 -4.86
C PRO A 184 -13.80 14.48 -5.27
N ALA A 185 -14.31 14.93 -6.40
CA ALA A 185 -15.56 14.39 -6.91
C ALA A 185 -15.43 12.88 -7.22
N ASP A 186 -16.52 12.14 -7.11
CA ASP A 186 -16.50 10.69 -7.36
C ASP A 186 -16.00 10.33 -8.76
N ALA A 187 -16.33 11.16 -9.76
CA ALA A 187 -15.86 10.96 -11.13
C ALA A 187 -14.32 11.11 -11.26
N ASP A 188 -13.73 12.06 -10.52
CA ASP A 188 -12.28 12.30 -10.53
C ASP A 188 -11.55 11.16 -9.82
N LEU A 189 -12.09 10.69 -8.70
CA LEU A 189 -11.57 9.51 -8.00
C LEU A 189 -11.66 8.26 -8.87
N ASP A 190 -12.78 8.04 -9.58
CA ASP A 190 -12.95 6.93 -10.51
C ASP A 190 -11.89 6.98 -11.64
N ALA A 191 -11.68 8.15 -12.24
CA ALA A 191 -10.70 8.33 -13.30
C ALA A 191 -9.27 8.09 -12.79
N ALA A 192 -8.91 8.66 -11.64
CA ALA A 192 -7.60 8.47 -11.03
C ALA A 192 -7.34 7.00 -10.68
N LEU A 193 -8.31 6.32 -10.05
CA LEU A 193 -8.20 4.90 -9.71
C LEU A 193 -8.11 4.00 -10.94
N ALA A 194 -8.83 4.30 -12.02
CA ALA A 194 -8.71 3.54 -13.26
C ALA A 194 -7.26 3.59 -13.80
N HIS A 195 -6.63 4.76 -13.76
CA HIS A 195 -5.23 4.91 -14.14
C HIS A 195 -4.27 4.20 -13.16
N VAL A 196 -4.50 4.30 -11.85
CA VAL A 196 -3.70 3.59 -10.83
C VAL A 196 -3.73 2.09 -11.10
N LEU A 197 -4.91 1.50 -11.29
CA LEU A 197 -5.04 0.07 -11.56
C LEU A 197 -4.33 -0.35 -12.86
N ALA A 198 -4.36 0.49 -13.90
CA ALA A 198 -3.61 0.25 -15.14
C ALA A 198 -2.09 0.30 -14.92
N ASP A 199 -1.59 1.26 -14.12
CA ASP A 199 -0.17 1.34 -13.76
C ASP A 199 0.28 0.14 -12.93
N LEU A 200 -0.55 -0.36 -12.00
CA LEU A 200 -0.27 -1.56 -11.22
C LEU A 200 -0.18 -2.81 -12.12
N ALA A 201 -1.07 -2.92 -13.11
CA ALA A 201 -0.97 -3.98 -14.12
C ALA A 201 0.33 -3.86 -14.93
N ARG A 202 0.80 -2.63 -15.24
CA ARG A 202 2.09 -2.39 -15.92
C ARG A 202 3.29 -2.86 -15.08
N LEU A 203 3.19 -2.79 -13.76
CA LEU A 203 4.20 -3.31 -12.83
C LEU A 203 4.13 -4.82 -12.62
N GLY A 204 3.22 -5.52 -13.29
CA GLY A 204 3.08 -6.98 -13.20
C GLY A 204 2.11 -7.47 -12.14
N LEU A 205 1.43 -6.58 -11.44
CA LEU A 205 0.46 -6.96 -10.41
C LEU A 205 -0.83 -7.46 -11.06
N THR A 206 -1.32 -8.60 -10.62
CA THR A 206 -2.61 -9.18 -11.02
C THR A 206 -3.65 -9.05 -9.92
N SER A 207 -3.22 -8.80 -8.69
CA SER A 207 -4.06 -8.61 -7.52
C SER A 207 -3.41 -7.69 -6.51
N VAL A 208 -4.23 -6.96 -5.74
CA VAL A 208 -3.79 -6.09 -4.65
C VAL A 208 -4.71 -6.21 -3.44
N HIS A 209 -4.18 -5.96 -2.23
CA HIS A 209 -4.99 -5.87 -1.02
C HIS A 209 -5.03 -4.41 -0.56
N SER A 210 -6.16 -3.76 -0.82
CA SER A 210 -6.44 -2.36 -0.52
C SER A 210 -6.74 -2.17 0.97
N MET A 211 -6.21 -1.09 1.55
CA MET A 211 -6.37 -0.67 2.95
C MET A 211 -7.03 0.71 3.05
N ASP A 212 -8.00 0.99 2.18
CA ASP A 212 -8.53 2.33 1.91
C ASP A 212 -9.89 2.59 2.55
N THR A 213 -10.44 3.79 2.29
CA THR A 213 -11.75 4.23 2.80
C THR A 213 -12.93 3.64 2.01
N ALA A 214 -14.15 3.75 2.56
CA ALA A 214 -15.38 3.31 1.87
C ALA A 214 -15.59 4.01 0.51
N ARG A 215 -15.04 5.22 0.30
CA ARG A 215 -15.10 5.92 -0.99
C ARG A 215 -14.38 5.14 -2.09
N THR A 216 -13.21 4.59 -1.78
CA THR A 216 -12.46 3.73 -2.71
C THR A 216 -13.27 2.50 -3.09
N LEU A 217 -13.93 1.85 -2.13
CA LEU A 217 -14.81 0.70 -2.43
C LEU A 217 -15.93 1.11 -3.40
N GLY A 218 -16.59 2.24 -3.16
CA GLY A 218 -17.64 2.78 -4.03
C GLY A 218 -17.13 3.06 -5.45
N SER A 219 -15.92 3.65 -5.58
CA SER A 219 -15.28 3.90 -6.86
C SER A 219 -14.96 2.61 -7.61
N LEU A 220 -14.38 1.61 -6.93
CA LEU A 220 -14.09 0.30 -7.51
C LEU A 220 -15.36 -0.40 -8.02
N GLN A 221 -16.48 -0.28 -7.31
CA GLN A 221 -17.78 -0.81 -7.76
C GLN A 221 -18.27 -0.10 -9.02
N ARG A 222 -18.18 1.24 -9.09
CA ARG A 222 -18.53 2.01 -10.30
C ARG A 222 -17.63 1.66 -11.48
N LEU A 223 -16.34 1.45 -11.26
CA LEU A 223 -15.40 1.00 -12.31
C LEU A 223 -15.76 -0.41 -12.80
N MET A 224 -16.06 -1.35 -11.89
CA MET A 224 -16.51 -2.70 -12.28
C MET A 224 -17.81 -2.69 -13.10
N ALA A 225 -18.73 -1.79 -12.79
CA ALA A 225 -19.97 -1.65 -13.58
C ALA A 225 -19.72 -1.19 -15.03
N ARG A 226 -18.58 -0.52 -15.29
CA ARG A 226 -18.15 -0.09 -16.64
C ARG A 226 -17.35 -1.16 -17.38
N GLY A 227 -16.81 -2.14 -16.67
CA GLY A 227 -16.02 -3.24 -17.23
C GLY A 227 -15.12 -3.90 -16.20
N PRO A 228 -14.49 -5.01 -16.59
CA PRO A 228 -13.65 -5.76 -15.67
C PRO A 228 -12.37 -4.99 -15.32
N LEU A 229 -12.05 -4.92 -14.04
CA LEU A 229 -10.81 -4.29 -13.54
C LEU A 229 -9.57 -4.96 -14.17
N PRO A 230 -8.47 -4.22 -14.38
CA PRO A 230 -7.21 -4.81 -14.87
C PRO A 230 -6.47 -5.59 -13.79
N VAL A 231 -6.77 -5.34 -12.51
CA VAL A 231 -6.15 -5.96 -11.33
C VAL A 231 -7.28 -6.34 -10.36
N ARG A 232 -7.19 -7.51 -9.73
CA ARG A 232 -8.14 -7.92 -8.68
C ARG A 232 -7.90 -7.12 -7.41
N VAL A 233 -8.96 -6.80 -6.68
CA VAL A 233 -8.88 -6.06 -5.43
C VAL A 233 -9.50 -6.87 -4.30
N THR A 234 -8.68 -7.20 -3.31
CA THR A 234 -9.11 -7.66 -1.99
C THR A 234 -9.18 -6.44 -1.08
N TYR A 235 -10.37 -6.07 -0.65
CA TYR A 235 -10.62 -4.85 0.08
C TYR A 235 -10.72 -5.12 1.58
N ASN A 236 -10.00 -4.34 2.39
CA ASN A 236 -10.05 -4.40 3.85
C ASN A 236 -10.68 -3.11 4.38
N LEU A 237 -11.77 -3.27 5.13
CA LEU A 237 -12.56 -2.18 5.69
C LEU A 237 -11.75 -1.41 6.75
N PRO A 238 -11.83 -0.08 6.82
CA PRO A 238 -11.36 0.65 7.98
C PRO A 238 -12.08 0.20 9.26
N LEU A 239 -11.41 0.23 10.41
CA LEU A 239 -12.01 -0.10 11.70
C LEU A 239 -13.30 0.70 11.98
N ALA A 240 -13.34 1.96 11.57
CA ALA A 240 -14.52 2.82 11.74
C ALA A 240 -15.77 2.26 11.05
N ASP A 241 -15.62 1.45 10.01
CA ASP A 241 -16.74 0.86 9.26
C ASP A 241 -17.16 -0.51 9.78
N LEU A 242 -16.46 -1.09 10.78
CA LEU A 242 -16.83 -2.38 11.38
C LEU A 242 -18.30 -2.42 11.88
N PRO A 243 -18.83 -1.40 12.60
CA PRO A 243 -20.23 -1.42 13.04
C PRO A 243 -21.23 -1.45 11.88
N HIS A 244 -20.88 -0.87 10.74
CA HIS A 244 -21.71 -0.90 9.53
C HIS A 244 -21.69 -2.28 8.88
N ALA A 245 -20.50 -2.88 8.76
CA ALA A 245 -20.32 -4.23 8.21
C ALA A 245 -21.07 -5.29 9.03
N GLU A 246 -21.01 -5.20 10.38
CA GLU A 246 -21.77 -6.08 11.26
C GLU A 246 -23.27 -5.97 11.05
N ARG A 247 -23.82 -4.75 11.00
CA ARG A 247 -25.26 -4.53 10.78
C ARG A 247 -25.74 -5.03 9.42
N MET A 248 -24.86 -4.97 8.41
CA MET A 248 -25.15 -5.46 7.05
C MET A 248 -24.91 -6.96 6.89
N GLY A 249 -24.34 -7.64 7.89
CA GLY A 249 -23.97 -9.05 7.82
C GLY A 249 -22.85 -9.35 6.83
N VAL A 250 -21.96 -8.37 6.58
CA VAL A 250 -20.80 -8.54 5.69
C VAL A 250 -19.81 -9.51 6.33
N ARG A 251 -19.29 -10.45 5.53
CA ARG A 251 -18.30 -11.46 5.95
C ARG A 251 -17.11 -11.46 5.00
N SER A 252 -15.98 -12.00 5.46
CA SER A 252 -14.81 -12.22 4.62
C SER A 252 -15.16 -13.09 3.40
N GLY A 253 -14.74 -12.62 2.23
CA GLY A 253 -15.02 -13.30 0.96
C GLY A 253 -16.26 -12.79 0.24
N TRP A 254 -17.03 -11.88 0.82
CA TRP A 254 -18.17 -11.27 0.14
C TRP A 254 -17.72 -10.46 -1.09
N GLY A 255 -18.38 -10.70 -2.23
CA GLY A 255 -18.03 -10.14 -3.52
C GLY A 255 -17.75 -11.23 -4.56
N ASP A 256 -16.90 -10.92 -5.52
CA ASP A 256 -16.49 -11.85 -6.57
C ASP A 256 -14.94 -11.93 -6.67
N PRO A 257 -14.37 -12.74 -7.58
CA PRO A 257 -12.92 -12.83 -7.71
C PRO A 257 -12.23 -11.53 -8.15
N TRP A 258 -12.94 -10.47 -8.60
CA TRP A 258 -12.36 -9.20 -9.02
C TRP A 258 -12.37 -8.14 -7.93
N LEU A 259 -13.43 -8.10 -7.13
CA LEU A 259 -13.57 -7.19 -5.99
C LEU A 259 -14.26 -7.91 -4.84
N ARG A 260 -13.57 -8.07 -3.72
CA ARG A 260 -14.10 -8.74 -2.54
C ARG A 260 -13.68 -8.09 -1.24
N ILE A 261 -14.56 -8.12 -0.24
CA ILE A 261 -14.24 -7.73 1.13
C ILE A 261 -13.56 -8.90 1.84
N TRP A 262 -12.48 -8.60 2.59
CA TRP A 262 -11.75 -9.65 3.28
C TRP A 262 -11.60 -9.42 4.77
N GLY A 263 -11.21 -8.24 5.20
CA GLY A 263 -10.91 -7.99 6.61
C GLY A 263 -11.17 -6.58 7.06
N VAL A 264 -10.77 -6.31 8.29
CA VAL A 264 -10.82 -4.99 8.93
C VAL A 264 -9.39 -4.53 9.22
N LYS A 265 -9.03 -3.34 8.74
CA LYS A 265 -7.75 -2.67 9.01
C LYS A 265 -7.84 -1.86 10.29
N ALA A 266 -6.91 -2.11 11.22
CA ALA A 266 -6.74 -1.33 12.43
C ALA A 266 -5.27 -0.96 12.64
N PHE A 267 -5.02 0.15 13.35
CA PHE A 267 -3.69 0.64 13.67
C PHE A 267 -3.45 0.48 15.17
N LEU A 268 -2.42 -0.28 15.55
CA LEU A 268 -2.07 -0.51 16.96
C LEU A 268 -1.04 0.49 17.46
N ASP A 269 -0.11 0.91 16.58
CA ASP A 269 0.96 1.86 16.91
C ASP A 269 1.19 2.86 15.78
N GLY A 270 2.24 3.64 15.88
CA GLY A 270 2.69 4.56 14.86
C GLY A 270 3.77 3.96 13.95
N SER A 271 4.82 4.72 13.62
CA SER A 271 5.87 4.32 12.68
C SER A 271 7.28 4.52 13.24
N LEU A 272 8.26 3.85 12.60
CA LEU A 272 9.67 4.06 12.88
C LEU A 272 10.07 5.53 12.62
N GLY A 273 9.69 6.09 11.47
CA GLY A 273 10.05 7.45 11.07
C GLY A 273 9.57 8.52 12.04
N SER A 274 8.38 8.37 12.60
CA SER A 274 7.82 9.30 13.62
C SER A 274 8.23 8.96 15.06
N ARG A 275 9.01 7.89 15.29
CA ARG A 275 9.39 7.37 16.62
C ARG A 275 8.21 7.03 17.50
N THR A 276 7.11 6.59 16.90
CA THR A 276 5.86 6.23 17.60
C THR A 276 5.53 4.75 17.47
N ALA A 277 6.41 3.92 16.90
CA ALA A 277 6.34 2.47 16.99
C ALA A 277 6.39 2.04 18.45
N GLU A 278 5.41 1.25 18.90
CA GLU A 278 5.29 0.81 20.30
C GLU A 278 6.27 -0.33 20.59
N MET A 279 7.24 -0.08 21.47
CA MET A 279 8.30 -1.02 21.80
C MET A 279 8.08 -1.67 23.18
N LEU A 280 8.69 -2.83 23.39
CA LEU A 280 8.62 -3.56 24.66
C LEU A 280 9.33 -2.84 25.83
N ASP A 281 10.22 -1.90 25.53
CA ASP A 281 10.86 -1.04 26.53
C ASP A 281 9.97 0.10 27.04
N GLY A 282 8.75 0.22 26.51
CA GLY A 282 7.78 1.24 26.86
C GLY A 282 7.87 2.51 26.03
N SER A 283 8.78 2.58 25.06
CA SER A 283 8.83 3.70 24.11
C SER A 283 7.76 3.56 23.01
N GLY A 284 7.47 4.67 22.33
CA GLY A 284 6.43 4.72 21.28
C GLY A 284 5.04 5.00 21.84
N THR A 285 4.01 4.77 21.02
CA THR A 285 2.62 5.16 21.34
C THR A 285 1.62 4.13 20.85
N ALA A 286 0.84 3.57 21.77
CA ALA A 286 -0.31 2.75 21.43
C ALA A 286 -1.45 3.63 20.87
N ARG A 287 -2.01 3.24 19.71
CA ARG A 287 -3.18 3.92 19.10
C ARG A 287 -4.52 3.30 19.50
N LEU A 288 -4.53 2.03 19.85
CA LEU A 288 -5.68 1.35 20.45
C LEU A 288 -5.30 0.88 21.85
N THR A 289 -6.21 1.00 22.81
CA THR A 289 -6.03 0.37 24.11
C THR A 289 -6.12 -1.15 23.99
N GLN A 290 -5.59 -1.90 24.96
CA GLN A 290 -5.70 -3.37 24.92
C GLN A 290 -7.17 -3.84 25.00
N PRO A 291 -8.06 -3.27 25.82
CA PRO A 291 -9.48 -3.61 25.81
C PRO A 291 -10.17 -3.37 24.47
N ASP A 292 -9.91 -2.21 23.82
CA ASP A 292 -10.51 -1.89 22.51
C ASP A 292 -10.03 -2.86 21.41
N LEU A 293 -8.75 -3.26 21.46
CA LEU A 293 -8.19 -4.24 20.53
C LEU A 293 -8.85 -5.62 20.71
N VAL A 294 -9.05 -6.05 21.95
CA VAL A 294 -9.71 -7.32 22.27
C VAL A 294 -11.17 -7.29 21.79
N ASP A 295 -11.94 -6.23 22.13
CA ASP A 295 -13.32 -6.08 21.67
C ASP A 295 -13.41 -6.10 20.14
N MET A 296 -12.55 -5.37 19.44
CA MET A 296 -12.51 -5.35 17.97
C MET A 296 -12.27 -6.76 17.39
N ILE A 297 -11.29 -7.51 17.92
CA ILE A 297 -10.97 -8.86 17.44
C ILE A 297 -12.14 -9.81 17.71
N GLU A 298 -12.78 -9.75 18.88
CA GLU A 298 -13.96 -10.55 19.22
C GLU A 298 -15.13 -10.27 18.27
N ARG A 299 -15.38 -9.00 17.96
CA ARG A 299 -16.42 -8.58 17.02
C ARG A 299 -16.12 -9.10 15.62
N CYS A 300 -14.89 -8.94 15.14
CA CYS A 300 -14.46 -9.46 13.84
C CYS A 300 -14.62 -10.99 13.79
N ALA A 301 -14.20 -11.70 14.84
CA ALA A 301 -14.32 -13.15 14.92
C ALA A 301 -15.79 -13.62 14.86
N ARG A 302 -16.70 -12.96 15.59
CA ARG A 302 -18.16 -13.25 15.54
C ARG A 302 -18.77 -12.94 14.18
N ALA A 303 -18.31 -11.86 13.51
CA ALA A 303 -18.80 -11.47 12.19
C ALA A 303 -18.16 -12.28 11.05
N GLU A 304 -17.24 -13.21 11.34
CA GLU A 304 -16.42 -13.91 10.33
C GLU A 304 -15.69 -12.95 9.40
N LEU A 305 -15.16 -11.84 9.96
CA LEU A 305 -14.29 -10.88 9.28
C LEU A 305 -12.85 -11.09 9.74
N ASN A 306 -11.91 -11.19 8.81
CA ASN A 306 -10.48 -11.23 9.12
C ASN A 306 -9.98 -9.88 9.66
N VAL A 307 -8.78 -9.86 10.24
CA VAL A 307 -8.17 -8.65 10.76
C VAL A 307 -6.80 -8.41 10.12
N CYS A 308 -6.51 -7.15 9.82
CA CYS A 308 -5.25 -6.64 9.30
C CYS A 308 -4.74 -5.60 10.30
N LEU A 309 -3.82 -5.99 11.17
CA LEU A 309 -3.37 -5.20 12.32
C LEU A 309 -2.04 -4.53 12.00
N HIS A 310 -2.04 -3.21 11.81
CA HIS A 310 -0.79 -2.46 11.71
C HIS A 310 -0.05 -2.53 13.06
N ALA A 311 1.13 -3.13 13.05
CA ALA A 311 2.00 -3.23 14.21
C ALA A 311 3.47 -3.24 13.75
N ILE A 312 4.18 -2.16 14.01
CA ILE A 312 5.57 -1.93 13.61
C ILE A 312 6.52 -2.32 14.74
N GLY A 313 6.28 -1.84 15.95
CA GLY A 313 7.10 -2.13 17.11
C GLY A 313 6.83 -3.50 17.72
N ASP A 314 7.83 -4.06 18.40
CA ASP A 314 7.73 -5.38 19.03
C ASP A 314 6.75 -5.40 20.23
N GLY A 315 6.46 -4.26 20.85
CA GLY A 315 5.39 -4.08 21.84
C GLY A 315 4.01 -4.23 21.20
N ALA A 316 3.74 -3.52 20.09
CA ALA A 316 2.49 -3.62 19.35
C ALA A 316 2.26 -5.04 18.80
N VAL A 317 3.31 -5.69 18.26
CA VAL A 317 3.25 -7.09 17.82
C VAL A 317 2.86 -8.01 18.97
N ARG A 318 3.47 -7.85 20.17
CA ARG A 318 3.14 -8.62 21.37
C ARG A 318 1.67 -8.47 21.75
N ARG A 319 1.18 -7.24 21.81
CA ARG A 319 -0.22 -6.93 22.13
C ARG A 319 -1.21 -7.55 21.13
N ALA A 320 -0.88 -7.49 19.84
CA ALA A 320 -1.67 -8.15 18.80
C ALA A 320 -1.77 -9.67 19.05
N LEU A 321 -0.64 -10.33 19.35
CA LEU A 321 -0.61 -11.76 19.60
C LEU A 321 -1.35 -12.15 20.88
N ASP A 322 -1.30 -11.30 21.93
CA ASP A 322 -2.04 -11.51 23.18
C ASP A 322 -3.55 -11.48 22.92
N ALA A 323 -4.02 -10.51 22.15
CA ALA A 323 -5.43 -10.37 21.79
C ALA A 323 -5.92 -11.46 20.80
N LEU A 324 -5.06 -11.94 19.88
CA LEU A 324 -5.40 -13.00 18.93
C LEU A 324 -5.38 -14.41 19.53
N ALA A 325 -4.64 -14.65 20.61
CA ALA A 325 -4.42 -15.98 21.17
C ALA A 325 -5.74 -16.71 21.55
N PRO A 326 -6.76 -16.07 22.17
CA PRO A 326 -8.04 -16.72 22.48
C PRO A 326 -8.83 -17.12 21.22
N HIS A 327 -8.56 -16.48 20.08
CA HIS A 327 -9.32 -16.59 18.83
C HIS A 327 -8.60 -17.42 17.74
N ARG A 328 -7.60 -18.24 18.12
CA ARG A 328 -6.75 -18.99 17.17
C ARG A 328 -7.53 -19.75 16.08
N ASN A 329 -8.70 -20.28 16.39
CA ASN A 329 -9.54 -21.05 15.48
C ASN A 329 -10.97 -20.47 15.47
N ALA A 330 -11.12 -19.15 15.43
CA ALA A 330 -12.42 -18.50 15.53
C ALA A 330 -13.40 -19.00 14.45
N TRP A 331 -12.92 -19.27 13.23
CA TRP A 331 -13.66 -19.86 12.13
C TRP A 331 -12.71 -20.42 11.05
N SER A 332 -13.25 -21.19 10.09
CA SER A 332 -12.45 -22.00 9.14
C SER A 332 -11.52 -21.20 8.23
N MET A 333 -11.86 -19.93 7.93
CA MET A 333 -11.05 -19.02 7.11
C MET A 333 -10.39 -17.91 7.93
N TRP A 334 -10.26 -18.10 9.25
CA TRP A 334 -9.59 -17.15 10.12
C TRP A 334 -8.11 -17.07 9.81
N ARG A 335 -7.66 -15.92 9.30
CA ARG A 335 -6.29 -15.66 8.84
C ARG A 335 -5.86 -14.27 9.26
N PRO A 336 -5.67 -14.04 10.56
CA PRO A 336 -5.26 -12.74 11.08
C PRO A 336 -3.88 -12.37 10.53
N ARG A 337 -3.71 -11.09 10.19
CA ARG A 337 -2.46 -10.56 9.65
C ARG A 337 -1.92 -9.48 10.56
N ILE A 338 -0.61 -9.48 10.75
CA ILE A 338 0.13 -8.33 11.26
C ILE A 338 0.78 -7.65 10.06
N GLU A 339 0.38 -6.41 9.83
CA GLU A 339 0.92 -5.56 8.79
C GLU A 339 2.21 -4.92 9.29
N HIS A 340 3.19 -4.81 8.42
CA HIS A 340 4.53 -4.32 8.63
C HIS A 340 5.40 -5.28 9.43
N ALA A 341 5.08 -5.59 10.69
CA ALA A 341 5.88 -6.48 11.54
C ALA A 341 7.39 -6.14 11.43
N GLN A 342 7.71 -4.82 11.48
CA GLN A 342 9.06 -4.36 11.18
C GLN A 342 10.07 -4.78 12.24
N CYS A 343 9.68 -4.72 13.52
CA CYS A 343 10.46 -5.26 14.62
C CYS A 343 9.66 -6.36 15.34
N VAL A 344 10.20 -7.58 15.39
CA VAL A 344 9.50 -8.71 16.02
C VAL A 344 10.44 -9.41 17.00
N ASN A 345 10.05 -9.44 18.26
CA ASN A 345 10.82 -10.16 19.28
C ASN A 345 10.94 -11.65 18.89
N PRO A 346 12.13 -12.28 18.98
CA PRO A 346 12.32 -13.68 18.61
C PRO A 346 11.35 -14.67 19.27
N LYS A 347 10.94 -14.42 20.52
CA LYS A 347 9.95 -15.24 21.24
C LYS A 347 8.56 -15.16 20.57
N ASP A 348 8.21 -14.02 20.00
CA ASP A 348 6.93 -13.80 19.35
C ASP A 348 6.89 -14.36 17.93
N MET A 349 8.03 -14.52 17.24
CA MET A 349 8.06 -15.18 15.92
C MET A 349 7.49 -16.61 15.98
N THR A 350 7.94 -17.40 16.96
CA THR A 350 7.40 -18.77 17.17
C THR A 350 5.91 -18.74 17.57
N ARG A 351 5.51 -17.73 18.31
CA ARG A 351 4.14 -17.54 18.75
C ARG A 351 3.22 -17.17 17.57
N MET A 352 3.67 -16.28 16.67
CA MET A 352 2.97 -15.99 15.40
C MET A 352 2.67 -17.26 14.61
N ALA A 353 3.69 -18.11 14.42
CA ALA A 353 3.53 -19.37 13.68
C ALA A 353 2.50 -20.30 14.34
N LYS A 354 2.56 -20.45 15.68
CA LYS A 354 1.61 -21.30 16.44
C LYS A 354 0.18 -20.80 16.38
N LEU A 355 -0.01 -19.49 16.33
CA LEU A 355 -1.33 -18.86 16.21
C LEU A 355 -1.84 -18.78 14.76
N GLY A 356 -1.03 -19.13 13.76
CA GLY A 356 -1.36 -19.03 12.37
C GLY A 356 -1.42 -17.58 11.85
N VAL A 357 -0.80 -16.64 12.57
CA VAL A 357 -0.74 -15.22 12.20
C VAL A 357 0.19 -15.04 11.02
N ILE A 358 -0.24 -14.29 10.01
CA ILE A 358 0.50 -14.00 8.79
C ILE A 358 1.31 -12.71 9.02
N ALA A 359 2.58 -12.70 8.62
CA ALA A 359 3.37 -11.47 8.53
C ALA A 359 3.21 -10.87 7.13
N SER A 360 2.48 -9.76 7.06
CA SER A 360 2.28 -8.99 5.83
C SER A 360 3.26 -7.83 5.82
N MET A 361 4.34 -7.96 5.06
CA MET A 361 5.51 -7.09 5.19
C MET A 361 5.85 -6.40 3.87
N GLN A 362 6.58 -5.31 3.96
CA GLN A 362 7.00 -4.48 2.83
C GLN A 362 8.54 -4.47 2.75
N PRO A 363 9.15 -5.36 1.96
CA PRO A 363 10.62 -5.43 1.91
C PRO A 363 11.28 -4.14 1.45
N ILE A 364 10.61 -3.35 0.62
CA ILE A 364 11.14 -2.09 0.10
C ILE A 364 11.37 -1.06 1.23
N HIS A 365 10.56 -1.07 2.29
CA HIS A 365 10.75 -0.21 3.47
C HIS A 365 12.13 -0.39 4.10
N ALA A 366 12.66 -1.61 4.14
CA ALA A 366 13.97 -1.86 4.74
C ALA A 366 15.10 -1.09 4.03
N VAL A 367 14.93 -0.75 2.75
CA VAL A 367 15.91 0.03 1.99
C VAL A 367 15.93 1.47 2.46
N ALA A 368 14.75 2.07 2.66
CA ALA A 368 14.60 3.45 3.13
C ALA A 368 14.87 3.58 4.63
N ASP A 369 14.47 2.58 5.43
CA ASP A 369 14.44 2.64 6.88
C ASP A 369 15.73 2.17 7.56
N ARG A 370 16.70 1.62 6.82
CA ARG A 370 17.92 1.04 7.39
C ARG A 370 18.61 1.96 8.39
N GLU A 371 18.93 3.18 7.97
CA GLU A 371 19.67 4.13 8.81
C GLU A 371 18.86 4.54 10.05
N LEU A 372 17.54 4.67 9.91
CA LEU A 372 16.64 4.94 11.03
C LEU A 372 16.58 3.76 11.99
N ALA A 373 16.50 2.52 11.49
CA ALA A 373 16.49 1.33 12.32
C ALA A 373 17.82 1.15 13.07
N ASP A 374 18.95 1.39 12.40
CA ASP A 374 20.28 1.35 13.03
C ASP A 374 20.41 2.42 14.13
N ALA A 375 19.83 3.60 13.94
CA ALA A 375 19.87 4.71 14.91
C ALA A 375 18.89 4.55 16.08
N GLN A 376 17.66 4.09 15.80
CA GLN A 376 16.58 4.05 16.80
C GLN A 376 16.49 2.70 17.50
N TRP A 377 16.84 1.60 16.84
CA TRP A 377 16.76 0.22 17.33
C TRP A 377 18.11 -0.50 17.29
N PRO A 378 19.23 0.08 17.76
CA PRO A 378 20.57 -0.48 17.59
C PRO A 378 20.72 -1.91 18.15
N ALA A 379 20.03 -2.22 19.23
CA ALA A 379 20.01 -3.56 19.84
C ALA A 379 19.02 -4.53 19.19
N LEU A 380 18.14 -4.07 18.30
CA LEU A 380 17.02 -4.83 17.71
C LEU A 380 17.14 -4.97 16.18
N THR A 381 18.21 -4.49 15.56
CA THR A 381 18.38 -4.53 14.10
C THR A 381 18.34 -5.95 13.54
N ALA A 382 18.82 -6.95 14.29
CA ALA A 382 18.73 -8.37 13.97
C ALA A 382 17.30 -8.94 14.05
N SER A 383 16.37 -8.23 14.71
CA SER A 383 14.95 -8.55 14.82
C SER A 383 14.09 -7.70 13.90
N SER A 384 14.72 -6.73 13.18
CA SER A 384 14.05 -5.82 12.28
C SER A 384 14.06 -6.35 10.86
N TYR A 385 12.89 -6.29 10.19
CA TYR A 385 12.71 -6.83 8.83
C TYR A 385 13.21 -8.28 8.72
N ALA A 386 12.92 -9.11 9.74
CA ALA A 386 13.54 -10.42 9.93
C ALA A 386 12.84 -11.54 9.14
N TRP A 387 12.62 -11.32 7.83
CA TRP A 387 11.83 -12.23 6.95
C TRP A 387 12.30 -13.68 7.02
N ARG A 388 13.61 -13.91 6.98
CA ARG A 388 14.16 -15.28 7.01
C ARG A 388 13.96 -15.95 8.36
N ALA A 389 14.04 -15.18 9.46
CA ALA A 389 13.80 -15.70 10.80
C ALA A 389 12.32 -16.06 10.97
N LEU A 390 11.40 -15.22 10.51
CA LEU A 390 9.96 -15.49 10.50
C LEU A 390 9.63 -16.73 9.65
N GLU A 391 10.18 -16.83 8.43
CA GLU A 391 10.00 -18.01 7.57
C GLU A 391 10.49 -19.28 8.26
N LYS A 392 11.70 -19.25 8.88
CA LYS A 392 12.25 -20.39 9.64
C LYS A 392 11.42 -20.77 10.87
N ALA A 393 10.78 -19.80 11.50
CA ALA A 393 9.85 -20.04 12.62
C ALA A 393 8.51 -20.64 12.15
N GLY A 394 8.27 -20.73 10.84
CA GLY A 394 7.04 -21.26 10.25
C GLY A 394 5.95 -20.22 10.02
N VAL A 395 6.24 -18.92 10.16
CA VAL A 395 5.31 -17.84 9.86
C VAL A 395 5.10 -17.75 8.35
N LYS A 396 3.87 -17.66 7.90
CA LYS A 396 3.54 -17.38 6.50
C LYS A 396 3.82 -15.91 6.20
N LEU A 397 4.56 -15.66 5.11
CA LEU A 397 4.87 -14.33 4.65
C LEU A 397 3.94 -13.94 3.49
N ALA A 398 3.44 -12.72 3.52
CA ALA A 398 2.80 -12.05 2.39
C ALA A 398 3.52 -10.70 2.19
N PHE A 399 3.86 -10.37 0.93
CA PHE A 399 4.60 -9.15 0.65
C PHE A 399 3.77 -8.15 -0.14
N GLY A 400 3.97 -6.88 0.15
CA GLY A 400 3.36 -5.74 -0.50
C GLY A 400 4.30 -4.54 -0.53
N SER A 401 3.79 -3.38 -0.92
CA SER A 401 4.56 -2.14 -1.06
C SER A 401 4.25 -1.08 -0.02
N ASP A 402 3.00 -1.06 0.48
CA ASP A 402 2.45 0.07 1.23
C ASP A 402 2.43 1.38 0.40
N ALA A 403 2.37 1.25 -0.94
CA ALA A 403 2.31 2.42 -1.80
C ALA A 403 1.07 3.28 -1.49
N PRO A 404 1.21 4.61 -1.47
CA PRO A 404 2.29 5.45 -1.97
C PRO A 404 3.45 5.74 -0.99
N VAL A 405 3.54 5.09 0.18
CA VAL A 405 4.68 5.29 1.10
C VAL A 405 5.97 4.94 0.37
N GLU A 406 5.97 3.78 -0.31
CA GLU A 406 7.04 3.35 -1.20
C GLU A 406 6.51 3.04 -2.61
N VAL A 407 7.39 2.65 -3.53
CA VAL A 407 7.00 2.30 -4.89
C VAL A 407 6.27 0.95 -4.94
N ALA A 408 5.21 0.85 -5.75
CA ALA A 408 4.41 -0.37 -5.91
C ALA A 408 5.08 -1.42 -6.82
N ASP A 409 6.42 -1.47 -6.89
CA ASP A 409 7.16 -2.38 -7.75
C ASP A 409 7.50 -3.70 -7.01
N PRO A 410 6.80 -4.82 -7.33
CA PRO A 410 7.07 -6.09 -6.68
C PRO A 410 8.45 -6.68 -6.99
N LEU A 411 9.06 -6.32 -8.13
CA LEU A 411 10.41 -6.78 -8.47
C LEU A 411 11.46 -6.08 -7.60
N ALA A 412 11.29 -4.78 -7.34
CA ALA A 412 12.11 -4.04 -6.39
C ALA A 412 11.96 -4.60 -4.96
N GLY A 413 10.74 -4.96 -4.54
CA GLY A 413 10.50 -5.62 -3.26
C GLY A 413 11.16 -7.00 -3.15
N ILE A 414 11.14 -7.81 -4.21
CA ILE A 414 11.86 -9.10 -4.28
C ILE A 414 13.37 -8.85 -4.17
N GLU A 415 13.90 -7.84 -4.85
CA GLU A 415 15.31 -7.48 -4.77
C GLU A 415 15.71 -7.04 -3.36
N ALA A 416 14.90 -6.19 -2.73
CA ALA A 416 15.10 -5.75 -1.35
C ALA A 416 15.19 -6.94 -0.37
N ALA A 417 14.27 -7.90 -0.48
CA ALA A 417 14.24 -9.08 0.38
C ALA A 417 15.39 -10.06 0.15
N THR A 418 16.11 -9.96 -0.97
CA THR A 418 17.10 -10.95 -1.41
C THR A 418 18.48 -10.33 -1.60
N THR A 419 18.73 -9.74 -2.78
CA THR A 419 20.06 -9.29 -3.23
C THR A 419 20.52 -8.05 -2.47
N TRP A 420 19.66 -7.03 -2.34
CA TRP A 420 20.00 -5.79 -1.67
C TRP A 420 20.49 -6.02 -0.23
N ARG A 421 19.78 -6.84 0.55
CA ARG A 421 20.15 -7.09 1.95
C ARG A 421 21.54 -7.69 2.08
N ARG A 422 21.95 -8.52 1.12
CA ARG A 422 23.31 -9.09 1.07
C ARG A 422 24.34 -8.06 0.62
N SER A 423 24.06 -7.31 -0.44
CA SER A 423 24.96 -6.28 -0.97
C SER A 423 25.17 -5.13 0.01
N ALA A 424 24.13 -4.72 0.70
CA ALA A 424 24.17 -3.71 1.75
C ALA A 424 24.86 -4.21 3.04
N LYS A 425 25.14 -5.52 3.16
CA LYS A 425 25.71 -6.17 4.35
C LYS A 425 24.91 -5.89 5.64
N TRP A 426 23.60 -5.66 5.51
CA TRP A 426 22.71 -5.39 6.63
C TRP A 426 21.99 -6.67 7.04
N HIS A 427 22.54 -7.41 8.00
CA HIS A 427 22.06 -8.73 8.42
C HIS A 427 21.79 -9.67 7.23
N PRO A 428 22.83 -10.00 6.43
CA PRO A 428 22.67 -10.78 5.20
C PRO A 428 22.09 -12.19 5.44
N GLU A 429 22.20 -12.71 6.65
CA GLU A 429 21.60 -13.98 7.10
C GLU A 429 20.07 -13.96 7.12
N LEU A 430 19.46 -12.77 7.19
CA LEU A 430 18.02 -12.56 7.16
C LEU A 430 17.47 -12.41 5.75
N ALA A 431 18.33 -12.38 4.72
CA ALA A 431 17.91 -12.36 3.32
C ALA A 431 17.20 -13.66 2.94
N LEU A 432 16.10 -13.54 2.21
CA LEU A 432 15.39 -14.68 1.65
C LEU A 432 16.10 -15.26 0.41
N THR A 433 15.70 -16.47 0.03
CA THR A 433 15.92 -16.97 -1.32
C THR A 433 14.97 -16.26 -2.29
N ARG A 434 15.35 -16.14 -3.58
CA ARG A 434 14.45 -15.58 -4.60
C ARG A 434 13.11 -16.33 -4.65
N ALA A 435 13.16 -17.67 -4.56
CA ALA A 435 11.94 -18.48 -4.55
C ALA A 435 11.04 -18.18 -3.36
N SER A 436 11.59 -17.94 -2.16
CA SER A 436 10.82 -17.56 -0.98
C SER A 436 10.19 -16.19 -1.14
N ALA A 437 10.94 -15.20 -1.65
CA ALA A 437 10.42 -13.86 -1.90
C ALA A 437 9.30 -13.86 -2.95
N VAL A 438 9.48 -14.60 -4.06
CA VAL A 438 8.42 -14.76 -5.08
C VAL A 438 7.19 -15.45 -4.49
N ARG A 439 7.36 -16.47 -3.64
CA ARG A 439 6.21 -17.09 -2.94
C ARG A 439 5.46 -16.09 -2.07
N ALA A 440 6.14 -15.18 -1.39
CA ALA A 440 5.48 -14.16 -0.56
C ALA A 440 4.66 -13.16 -1.40
N TYR A 441 5.11 -12.84 -2.63
CA TYR A 441 4.36 -12.01 -3.60
C TYR A 441 3.34 -12.81 -4.45
N THR A 442 3.19 -14.11 -4.25
CA THR A 442 2.26 -14.96 -5.02
C THR A 442 1.38 -15.79 -4.11
N SER A 443 1.77 -17.05 -3.82
CA SER A 443 0.97 -17.97 -3.02
C SER A 443 0.81 -17.54 -1.55
N GLY A 444 1.77 -16.85 -0.98
CA GLY A 444 1.68 -16.30 0.37
C GLY A 444 0.65 -15.18 0.46
N ALA A 445 0.71 -14.21 -0.47
CA ALA A 445 -0.28 -13.15 -0.56
C ALA A 445 -1.67 -13.68 -0.93
N ALA A 446 -1.77 -14.65 -1.85
CA ALA A 446 -3.04 -15.31 -2.15
C ALA A 446 -3.65 -15.98 -0.90
N TYR A 447 -2.82 -16.65 -0.09
CA TYR A 447 -3.26 -17.24 1.16
C TYR A 447 -3.75 -16.19 2.15
N ALA A 448 -3.07 -15.04 2.24
CA ALA A 448 -3.47 -13.95 3.12
C ALA A 448 -4.83 -13.33 2.76
N ALA A 449 -5.31 -13.53 1.54
CA ALA A 449 -6.62 -13.10 1.04
C ALA A 449 -7.64 -14.25 0.95
N GLY A 450 -7.30 -15.48 1.37
CA GLY A 450 -8.19 -16.65 1.22
C GLY A 450 -8.43 -17.05 -0.25
N MET A 451 -7.51 -16.71 -1.14
CA MET A 451 -7.63 -16.97 -2.58
C MET A 451 -6.60 -18.01 -3.08
N GLU A 452 -5.96 -18.76 -2.20
CA GLU A 452 -4.93 -19.74 -2.59
C GLU A 452 -5.46 -20.88 -3.44
N ASN A 453 -6.77 -21.12 -3.46
CA ASN A 453 -7.40 -22.08 -4.35
C ASN A 453 -7.64 -21.52 -5.75
N ASP A 454 -7.70 -20.18 -5.87
CA ASP A 454 -8.03 -19.49 -7.12
C ASP A 454 -6.79 -18.93 -7.83
N VAL A 455 -5.83 -18.35 -7.10
CA VAL A 455 -4.65 -17.69 -7.66
C VAL A 455 -3.36 -18.10 -6.95
N GLY A 456 -2.23 -17.42 -7.23
CA GLY A 456 -0.95 -17.59 -6.54
C GLY A 456 -0.11 -18.77 -7.03
N SER A 457 -0.57 -19.57 -7.99
CA SER A 457 0.23 -20.61 -8.66
C SER A 457 -0.33 -20.95 -10.04
N LEU A 458 0.53 -21.28 -10.99
CA LEU A 458 0.14 -21.74 -12.33
C LEU A 458 -0.21 -23.23 -12.27
N ARG A 459 -1.50 -23.54 -12.03
CA ARG A 459 -2.01 -24.92 -11.97
C ARG A 459 -3.38 -25.01 -12.64
N ALA A 460 -3.67 -26.13 -13.29
CA ALA A 460 -4.99 -26.38 -13.86
C ALA A 460 -6.10 -26.23 -12.81
N GLY A 461 -7.21 -25.65 -13.23
CA GLY A 461 -8.38 -25.33 -12.39
C GLY A 461 -8.34 -23.94 -11.75
N LYS A 462 -7.16 -23.30 -11.61
CA LYS A 462 -7.04 -21.93 -11.09
C LYS A 462 -7.31 -20.87 -12.14
N LEU A 463 -7.58 -19.65 -11.68
CA LEU A 463 -7.68 -18.47 -12.53
C LEU A 463 -6.34 -18.26 -13.25
N CYS A 464 -6.41 -17.89 -14.53
CA CYS A 464 -5.24 -17.63 -15.34
C CYS A 464 -4.69 -16.23 -15.07
N ASP A 465 -4.02 -16.11 -13.92
CA ASP A 465 -3.31 -14.90 -13.50
C ASP A 465 -1.81 -15.17 -13.55
N MET A 466 -1.10 -14.42 -14.39
CA MET A 466 0.34 -14.59 -14.55
C MET A 466 1.04 -13.26 -14.86
N THR A 467 2.29 -13.18 -14.43
CA THR A 467 3.23 -12.09 -14.74
C THR A 467 4.37 -12.68 -15.56
N VAL A 468 4.61 -12.14 -16.73
CA VAL A 468 5.71 -12.60 -17.60
C VAL A 468 6.88 -11.64 -17.46
N VAL A 469 8.03 -12.18 -17.10
CA VAL A 469 9.28 -11.44 -16.84
C VAL A 469 10.35 -11.87 -17.82
N GLU A 470 11.00 -10.92 -18.46
CA GLU A 470 12.15 -11.10 -19.35
C GLU A 470 13.26 -10.12 -18.93
N ASP A 471 14.48 -10.61 -18.76
CA ASP A 471 15.64 -9.81 -18.35
C ASP A 471 15.41 -8.92 -17.11
N GLY A 472 14.71 -9.48 -16.11
CA GLY A 472 14.41 -8.77 -14.87
C GLY A 472 13.33 -7.70 -15.00
N GLN A 473 12.61 -7.62 -16.11
CA GLN A 473 11.55 -6.63 -16.34
C GLN A 473 10.23 -7.32 -16.69
N VAL A 474 9.12 -6.73 -16.24
CA VAL A 474 7.78 -7.18 -16.64
C VAL A 474 7.60 -6.90 -18.14
N VAL A 475 7.14 -7.90 -18.89
CA VAL A 475 6.83 -7.77 -20.32
C VAL A 475 5.35 -8.00 -20.62
N ALA A 476 4.63 -8.71 -19.75
CA ALA A 476 3.19 -8.83 -19.85
C ALA A 476 2.57 -9.19 -18.50
N THR A 477 1.32 -8.78 -18.32
CA THR A 477 0.47 -9.11 -17.18
C THR A 477 -0.84 -9.69 -17.71
N VAL A 478 -1.25 -10.81 -17.16
CA VAL A 478 -2.48 -11.51 -17.52
C VAL A 478 -3.30 -11.72 -16.25
N ALA A 479 -4.53 -11.28 -16.24
CA ALA A 479 -5.48 -11.53 -15.15
C ALA A 479 -6.78 -12.09 -15.71
N GLY A 480 -7.23 -13.23 -15.15
CA GLY A 480 -8.40 -13.94 -15.64
C GLY A 480 -8.32 -14.34 -17.11
N GLY A 481 -7.12 -14.71 -17.59
CA GLY A 481 -6.89 -15.08 -18.98
C GLY A 481 -6.87 -13.91 -19.98
N ARG A 482 -6.99 -12.68 -19.52
CA ARG A 482 -6.91 -11.47 -20.34
C ARG A 482 -5.55 -10.80 -20.16
N VAL A 483 -4.93 -10.38 -21.27
CA VAL A 483 -3.72 -9.52 -21.20
C VAL A 483 -4.18 -8.14 -20.73
N THR A 484 -3.85 -7.79 -19.49
CA THR A 484 -4.20 -6.49 -18.90
C THR A 484 -3.13 -5.44 -19.18
N TRP A 485 -1.91 -5.89 -19.40
CA TRP A 485 -0.82 -5.04 -19.89
C TRP A 485 0.19 -5.84 -20.70
N ARG A 486 0.80 -5.18 -21.67
CA ARG A 486 1.89 -5.74 -22.48
C ARG A 486 2.84 -4.62 -22.92
N ARG A 487 4.15 -4.90 -22.79
CA ARG A 487 5.19 -4.03 -23.34
C ARG A 487 5.03 -4.00 -24.88
N LYS A 488 5.03 -2.80 -25.47
CA LYS A 488 5.10 -2.66 -26.93
C LYS A 488 6.43 -3.23 -27.42
N PRO A 489 6.46 -3.96 -28.52
CA PRO A 489 7.71 -4.31 -29.18
C PRO A 489 8.51 -3.05 -29.49
N ALA A 490 9.84 -3.11 -29.28
CA ALA A 490 10.74 -2.01 -29.68
C ALA A 490 10.80 -1.85 -31.19
#